data_55821e3e9079136ab041959ead13876d
#
_entry.id   55821e3e9079136ab041959ead13876d
#
_cell.length_a   1.000
_cell.length_b   1.000
_cell.length_c   1.000
_cell.angle_alpha   90.00
_cell.angle_beta   90.00
_cell.angle_gamma   90.00
#
_symmetry.space_group_name_H-M   'P 1'
#
loop_
_entity.id
_entity.type
_entity.pdbx_description
1 polymer ?
#
loop_
_entity_poly.entity_id
_entity_poly.type
_entity_poly.pdbx_seq_one_letter_code
_entity_poly.pdbx_strand_id
1 'polypeptide(L)'
;MQNLASLLGVVAALAVGVVSPGPSFVMVARTAVAASRSEGLAAAMGMGAGGAFFATAALLGLQGVLLAVPSLYAALKGAGGLYLVYLGVQIWRGSAKPLLISGTARPAATGAGTWRGVLRGFTTQVSNPKTAVVYASVFAALLPEKHSLGFAVALVAAVCVVESGWYALVALALSSERPRSAYLRSKSWIDRAAGTVMVALGLKLVSSIRG
;
A
#
# COMPACT_ATOMS: atom_id res chain seq x y z
N MET A 1 14.11 22.21 -0.09
CA MET A 1 14.55 21.01 0.65
C MET A 1 13.40 20.35 1.43
N GLN A 2 12.49 21.09 2.06
CA GLN A 2 11.34 20.52 2.82
C GLN A 2 10.42 19.63 1.95
N ASN A 3 10.12 20.04 0.72
CA ASN A 3 9.25 19.26 -0.18
C ASN A 3 9.84 17.90 -0.56
N LEU A 4 11.17 17.80 -0.73
CA LEU A 4 11.81 16.52 -1.03
C LEU A 4 11.77 15.58 0.19
N ALA A 5 12.03 16.08 1.38
CA ALA A 5 11.98 15.30 2.62
C ALA A 5 10.56 14.76 2.87
N SER A 6 9.52 15.60 2.66
CA SER A 6 8.12 15.18 2.77
C SER A 6 7.75 14.13 1.72
N LEU A 7 8.16 14.33 0.46
CA LEU A 7 7.93 13.35 -0.62
C LEU A 7 8.55 12.00 -0.27
N LEU A 8 9.82 11.99 0.11
CA LEU A 8 10.52 10.77 0.51
C LEU A 8 9.88 10.12 1.75
N GLY A 9 9.45 10.93 2.71
CA GLY A 9 8.77 10.45 3.91
C GLY A 9 7.44 9.76 3.60
N VAL A 10 6.60 10.37 2.76
CA VAL A 10 5.31 9.76 2.33
C VAL A 10 5.56 8.48 1.54
N VAL A 11 6.46 8.52 0.55
CA VAL A 11 6.77 7.34 -0.28
C VAL A 11 7.34 6.20 0.55
N ALA A 12 8.27 6.48 1.47
CA ALA A 12 8.85 5.47 2.35
C ALA A 12 7.80 4.85 3.30
N ALA A 13 6.92 5.67 3.88
CA ALA A 13 5.84 5.18 4.75
C ALA A 13 4.86 4.28 3.99
N LEU A 14 4.47 4.69 2.77
CA LEU A 14 3.61 3.86 1.91
C LEU A 14 4.32 2.57 1.48
N ALA A 15 5.60 2.63 1.12
CA ALA A 15 6.40 1.45 0.76
C ALA A 15 6.39 0.40 1.89
N VAL A 16 6.57 0.82 3.15
CA VAL A 16 6.45 -0.09 4.31
C VAL A 16 5.06 -0.73 4.39
N GLY A 17 4.00 0.06 4.15
CA GLY A 17 2.63 -0.45 4.13
C GLY A 17 2.38 -1.49 3.04
N VAL A 18 2.96 -1.27 1.86
CA VAL A 18 2.80 -2.15 0.69
C VAL A 18 3.57 -3.47 0.86
N VAL A 19 4.75 -3.43 1.49
CA VAL A 19 5.59 -4.62 1.73
C VAL A 19 4.90 -5.63 2.66
N SER A 20 4.08 -5.16 3.60
CA SER A 20 3.32 -6.04 4.50
C SER A 20 2.24 -6.82 3.74
N PRO A 21 2.28 -8.17 3.78
CA PRO A 21 1.33 -9.01 3.06
C PRO A 21 -0.11 -8.75 3.51
N GLY A 22 -0.96 -8.48 2.52
CA GLY A 22 -2.39 -8.23 2.67
C GLY A 22 -3.17 -8.74 1.46
N PRO A 23 -4.45 -8.38 1.32
CA PRO A 23 -5.28 -8.86 0.21
C PRO A 23 -4.67 -8.60 -1.16
N SER A 24 -4.13 -7.39 -1.39
CA SER A 24 -3.47 -7.00 -2.65
C SER A 24 -2.25 -7.88 -2.96
N PHE A 25 -1.39 -8.10 -1.96
CA PHE A 25 -0.23 -8.99 -2.08
C PHE A 25 -0.65 -10.42 -2.44
N VAL A 26 -1.61 -10.98 -1.70
CA VAL A 26 -2.10 -12.36 -1.92
C VAL A 26 -2.71 -12.50 -3.31
N MET A 27 -3.44 -11.49 -3.78
CA MET A 27 -4.07 -11.52 -5.11
C MET A 27 -2.99 -11.56 -6.21
N VAL A 28 -1.99 -10.69 -6.18
CA VAL A 28 -0.91 -10.69 -7.18
C VAL A 28 -0.11 -11.99 -7.13
N ALA A 29 0.27 -12.44 -5.93
CA ALA A 29 1.01 -13.69 -5.74
C ALA A 29 0.26 -14.89 -6.30
N ARG A 30 -1.03 -15.03 -5.98
CA ARG A 30 -1.89 -16.10 -6.50
C ARG A 30 -2.04 -16.03 -8.01
N THR A 31 -2.24 -14.84 -8.57
CA THR A 31 -2.35 -14.66 -10.03
C THR A 31 -1.07 -15.09 -10.73
N ALA A 32 0.10 -14.70 -10.22
CA ALA A 32 1.38 -15.08 -10.80
C ALA A 32 1.67 -16.57 -10.73
N VAL A 33 1.21 -17.26 -9.66
CA VAL A 33 1.41 -18.71 -9.48
C VAL A 33 0.37 -19.53 -10.23
N ALA A 34 -0.90 -19.15 -10.20
CA ALA A 34 -2.01 -19.96 -10.72
C ALA A 34 -2.34 -19.70 -12.20
N ALA A 35 -2.08 -18.49 -12.70
CA ALA A 35 -2.35 -18.13 -14.08
C ALA A 35 -1.05 -18.00 -14.88
N SER A 36 -0.36 -16.86 -14.76
CA SER A 36 0.94 -16.63 -15.41
C SER A 36 1.67 -15.43 -14.81
N ARG A 37 2.98 -15.35 -15.08
CA ARG A 37 3.78 -14.18 -14.75
C ARG A 37 3.26 -12.91 -15.41
N SER A 38 2.83 -12.99 -16.66
CA SER A 38 2.31 -11.84 -17.41
C SER A 38 1.01 -11.32 -16.82
N GLU A 39 0.11 -12.18 -16.37
CA GLU A 39 -1.10 -11.76 -15.65
C GLU A 39 -0.79 -11.17 -14.27
N GLY A 40 0.20 -11.74 -13.57
CA GLY A 40 0.70 -11.16 -12.32
C GLY A 40 1.28 -9.77 -12.50
N LEU A 41 2.07 -9.55 -13.56
CA LEU A 41 2.61 -8.23 -13.92
C LEU A 41 1.50 -7.25 -14.34
N ALA A 42 0.51 -7.71 -15.10
CA ALA A 42 -0.65 -6.88 -15.44
C ALA A 42 -1.42 -6.45 -14.18
N ALA A 43 -1.62 -7.37 -13.23
CA ALA A 43 -2.22 -7.05 -11.94
C ALA A 43 -1.38 -6.05 -11.15
N ALA A 44 -0.03 -6.16 -11.17
CA ALA A 44 0.87 -5.21 -10.53
C ALA A 44 0.73 -3.78 -11.09
N MET A 45 0.58 -3.62 -12.40
CA MET A 45 0.29 -2.33 -13.02
C MET A 45 -1.05 -1.75 -12.53
N GLY A 46 -2.07 -2.60 -12.41
CA GLY A 46 -3.36 -2.22 -11.84
C GLY A 46 -3.27 -1.77 -10.38
N MET A 47 -2.42 -2.43 -9.58
CA MET A 47 -2.16 -2.02 -8.20
C MET A 47 -1.55 -0.62 -8.14
N GLY A 48 -0.52 -0.34 -8.94
CA GLY A 48 0.08 0.98 -9.02
C GLY A 48 -0.91 2.06 -9.45
N ALA A 49 -1.77 1.77 -10.43
CA ALA A 49 -2.85 2.68 -10.83
C ALA A 49 -3.85 2.93 -9.68
N GLY A 50 -4.18 1.90 -8.90
CA GLY A 50 -5.00 2.03 -7.69
C GLY A 50 -4.34 2.86 -6.59
N GLY A 51 -3.02 2.71 -6.41
CA GLY A 51 -2.22 3.55 -5.52
C GLY A 51 -2.22 5.01 -5.96
N ALA A 52 -2.01 5.27 -7.25
CA ALA A 52 -2.09 6.60 -7.84
C ALA A 52 -3.48 7.23 -7.63
N PHE A 53 -4.55 6.45 -7.79
CA PHE A 53 -5.91 6.88 -7.49
C PHE A 53 -6.05 7.33 -6.03
N PHE A 54 -5.61 6.52 -5.06
CA PHE A 54 -5.66 6.90 -3.65
C PHE A 54 -4.79 8.11 -3.32
N ALA A 55 -3.60 8.22 -3.91
CA ALA A 55 -2.74 9.37 -3.72
C ALA A 55 -3.40 10.65 -4.23
N THR A 56 -4.02 10.60 -5.40
CA THR A 56 -4.77 11.73 -5.99
C THR A 56 -5.98 12.09 -5.13
N ALA A 57 -6.77 11.09 -4.72
CA ALA A 57 -7.93 11.31 -3.86
C ALA A 57 -7.55 11.92 -2.51
N ALA A 58 -6.43 11.48 -1.91
CA ALA A 58 -5.93 12.01 -0.65
C ALA A 58 -5.40 13.46 -0.81
N LEU A 59 -4.68 13.75 -1.89
CA LEU A 59 -4.22 15.12 -2.19
C LEU A 59 -5.38 16.11 -2.34
N LEU A 60 -6.40 15.72 -3.10
CA LEU A 60 -7.57 16.58 -3.35
C LEU A 60 -8.50 16.65 -2.12
N GLY A 61 -8.78 15.50 -1.52
CA GLY A 61 -9.75 15.40 -0.42
C GLY A 61 -9.21 15.97 0.89
N LEU A 62 -7.97 15.66 1.25
CA LEU A 62 -7.39 16.09 2.52
C LEU A 62 -7.16 17.59 2.57
N GLN A 63 -6.74 18.19 1.44
CA GLN A 63 -6.58 19.63 1.33
C GLN A 63 -7.93 20.35 1.46
N GLY A 64 -8.98 19.84 0.84
CA GLY A 64 -10.33 20.36 0.99
C GLY A 64 -10.84 20.33 2.43
N VAL A 65 -10.61 19.21 3.14
CA VAL A 65 -11.00 19.05 4.54
C VAL A 65 -10.20 19.97 5.47
N LEU A 66 -8.87 20.10 5.24
CA LEU A 66 -8.02 20.99 6.04
C LEU A 66 -8.50 22.44 5.99
N LEU A 67 -8.88 22.90 4.78
CA LEU A 67 -9.32 24.29 4.58
C LEU A 67 -10.75 24.54 5.07
N ALA A 68 -11.64 23.53 4.95
CA ALA A 68 -13.04 23.70 5.28
C ALA A 68 -13.37 23.47 6.77
N VAL A 69 -12.73 22.45 7.40
CA VAL A 69 -13.07 22.02 8.76
C VAL A 69 -11.84 21.51 9.51
N PRO A 70 -11.04 22.42 10.15
CA PRO A 70 -9.81 22.05 10.86
C PRO A 70 -10.01 20.99 11.95
N SER A 71 -11.16 21.00 12.65
CA SER A 71 -11.49 20.00 13.67
C SER A 71 -11.67 18.60 13.07
N LEU A 72 -12.25 18.51 11.89
CA LEU A 72 -12.38 17.24 11.16
C LEU A 72 -11.02 16.71 10.71
N TYR A 73 -10.11 17.60 10.31
CA TYR A 73 -8.73 17.22 9.99
C TYR A 73 -8.01 16.63 11.22
N ALA A 74 -8.12 17.27 12.39
CA ALA A 74 -7.56 16.75 13.62
C ALA A 74 -8.17 15.37 14.01
N ALA A 75 -9.49 15.21 13.84
CA ALA A 75 -10.16 13.94 14.07
C ALA A 75 -9.68 12.84 13.11
N LEU A 76 -9.51 13.18 11.83
CA LEU A 76 -8.95 12.24 10.81
C LEU A 76 -7.50 11.84 11.15
N LYS A 77 -6.68 12.78 11.59
CA LYS A 77 -5.33 12.49 12.10
C LYS A 77 -5.36 11.49 13.26
N GLY A 78 -6.22 11.76 14.26
CA GLY A 78 -6.37 10.89 15.43
C GLY A 78 -6.83 9.49 15.08
N ALA A 79 -7.93 9.40 14.33
CA ALA A 79 -8.49 8.12 13.89
C ALA A 79 -7.49 7.34 13.00
N GLY A 80 -6.84 8.03 12.07
CA GLY A 80 -5.83 7.45 11.19
C GLY A 80 -4.62 6.93 11.97
N GLY A 81 -4.12 7.71 12.93
CA GLY A 81 -3.00 7.30 13.80
C GLY A 81 -3.35 6.07 14.64
N LEU A 82 -4.51 6.05 15.29
CA LEU A 82 -4.99 4.89 16.05
C LEU A 82 -5.16 3.66 15.16
N TYR A 83 -5.66 3.86 13.94
CA TYR A 83 -5.78 2.76 12.99
C TYR A 83 -4.43 2.23 12.52
N LEU A 84 -3.42 3.08 12.29
CA LEU A 84 -2.06 2.62 11.98
C LEU A 84 -1.47 1.80 13.13
N VAL A 85 -1.68 2.22 14.37
CA VAL A 85 -1.27 1.43 15.55
C VAL A 85 -1.98 0.09 15.57
N TYR A 86 -3.29 0.07 15.43
CA TYR A 86 -4.09 -1.16 15.35
C TYR A 86 -3.59 -2.09 14.24
N LEU A 87 -3.41 -1.55 13.03
CA LEU A 87 -2.94 -2.31 11.88
C LEU A 87 -1.53 -2.88 12.10
N GLY A 88 -0.63 -2.06 12.65
CA GLY A 88 0.74 -2.49 12.98
C GLY A 88 0.76 -3.65 13.98
N VAL A 89 -0.07 -3.57 15.02
CA VAL A 89 -0.24 -4.66 16.00
C VAL A 89 -0.84 -5.92 15.33
N GLN A 90 -1.83 -5.77 14.46
CA GLN A 90 -2.43 -6.89 13.72
C GLN A 90 -1.42 -7.59 12.80
N ILE A 91 -0.61 -6.81 12.08
CA ILE A 91 0.47 -7.34 11.24
C ILE A 91 1.47 -8.11 12.12
N TRP A 92 1.87 -7.53 13.24
CA TRP A 92 2.82 -8.13 14.16
C TRP A 92 2.31 -9.45 14.75
N ARG A 93 1.05 -9.49 15.23
CA ARG A 93 0.39 -10.72 15.74
C ARG A 93 0.18 -11.75 14.63
N GLY A 94 -0.08 -11.32 13.39
CA GLY A 94 -0.24 -12.19 12.23
C GLY A 94 1.08 -12.73 11.66
N SER A 95 2.23 -12.24 12.11
CA SER A 95 3.54 -12.55 11.53
C SER A 95 3.88 -14.05 11.54
N ALA A 96 3.46 -14.79 12.55
CA ALA A 96 3.68 -16.23 12.65
C ALA A 96 2.68 -17.07 11.84
N LYS A 97 1.59 -16.48 11.33
CA LYS A 97 0.59 -17.22 10.57
C LYS A 97 1.13 -17.54 9.17
N PRO A 98 1.00 -18.80 8.70
CA PRO A 98 1.44 -19.14 7.35
C PRO A 98 0.63 -18.38 6.29
N LEU A 99 1.32 -17.91 5.26
CA LEU A 99 0.68 -17.30 4.11
C LEU A 99 0.32 -18.41 3.11
N LEU A 100 -0.97 -18.71 3.01
CA LEU A 100 -1.44 -19.72 2.08
C LEU A 100 -1.52 -19.14 0.65
N ILE A 101 -0.48 -19.35 -0.12
CA ILE A 101 -0.44 -19.09 -1.57
C ILE A 101 -0.79 -20.41 -2.27
N SER A 102 -2.02 -20.90 -2.07
CA SER A 102 -2.48 -22.12 -2.75
C SER A 102 -2.93 -21.79 -4.15
N GLY A 103 -2.48 -22.55 -5.14
CA GLY A 103 -2.84 -22.42 -6.55
C GLY A 103 -4.27 -22.87 -6.92
N THR A 104 -5.18 -22.97 -5.96
CA THR A 104 -6.59 -23.36 -6.18
C THR A 104 -7.49 -22.21 -6.65
N ALA A 105 -6.92 -21.05 -6.99
CA ALA A 105 -7.68 -20.10 -7.80
C ALA A 105 -7.99 -20.79 -9.14
N ARG A 106 -9.30 -20.96 -9.42
CA ARG A 106 -9.80 -21.44 -10.73
C ARG A 106 -8.98 -20.73 -11.80
N PRO A 107 -8.33 -21.46 -12.74
CA PRO A 107 -7.56 -20.81 -13.79
C PRO A 107 -8.44 -19.72 -14.39
N ALA A 108 -8.02 -18.47 -14.30
CA ALA A 108 -8.67 -17.44 -15.08
C ALA A 108 -8.54 -17.93 -16.52
N ALA A 109 -9.66 -18.00 -17.24
CA ALA A 109 -9.70 -18.56 -18.60
C ALA A 109 -8.46 -18.06 -19.35
N THR A 110 -7.60 -19.00 -19.75
CA THR A 110 -6.40 -18.76 -20.53
C THR A 110 -6.82 -17.94 -21.76
N GLY A 111 -6.40 -16.68 -21.85
CA GLY A 111 -6.86 -15.75 -22.88
C GLY A 111 -7.61 -14.51 -22.36
N ALA A 112 -7.82 -14.36 -21.07
CA ALA A 112 -8.28 -13.10 -20.51
C ALA A 112 -7.14 -12.09 -20.64
N GLY A 113 -7.19 -11.20 -21.66
CA GLY A 113 -6.11 -10.31 -22.04
C GLY A 113 -5.56 -9.47 -20.87
N THR A 114 -4.33 -9.00 -21.03
CA THR A 114 -3.55 -8.17 -20.07
C THR A 114 -4.39 -7.10 -19.38
N TRP A 115 -5.37 -6.51 -20.07
CA TRP A 115 -6.31 -5.53 -19.55
C TRP A 115 -7.15 -6.05 -18.37
N ARG A 116 -7.63 -7.29 -18.43
CA ARG A 116 -8.39 -7.88 -17.30
C ARG A 116 -7.50 -8.05 -16.04
N GLY A 117 -6.22 -8.37 -16.25
CA GLY A 117 -5.25 -8.40 -15.16
C GLY A 117 -5.09 -7.03 -14.51
N VAL A 118 -4.91 -5.98 -15.31
CA VAL A 118 -4.82 -4.58 -14.83
C VAL A 118 -6.10 -4.20 -14.07
N LEU A 119 -7.27 -4.46 -14.63
CA LEU A 119 -8.54 -4.12 -14.00
C LEU A 119 -8.75 -4.86 -12.66
N ARG A 120 -8.37 -6.14 -12.58
CA ARG A 120 -8.40 -6.90 -11.32
C ARG A 120 -7.47 -6.30 -10.28
N GLY A 121 -6.23 -5.94 -10.67
CA GLY A 121 -5.29 -5.25 -9.79
C GLY A 121 -5.85 -3.96 -9.27
N PHE A 122 -6.34 -3.11 -10.15
CA PHE A 122 -6.93 -1.82 -9.80
C PHE A 122 -8.13 -1.96 -8.85
N THR A 123 -9.11 -2.79 -9.19
CA THR A 123 -10.29 -2.99 -8.36
C THR A 123 -9.95 -3.58 -7.00
N THR A 124 -9.01 -4.54 -6.93
CA THR A 124 -8.55 -5.10 -5.66
C THR A 124 -7.88 -4.02 -4.80
N GLN A 125 -7.04 -3.16 -5.38
CA GLN A 125 -6.36 -2.10 -4.64
C GLN A 125 -7.35 -1.06 -4.12
N VAL A 126 -8.26 -0.59 -4.96
CA VAL A 126 -9.26 0.43 -4.58
C VAL A 126 -10.28 -0.10 -3.58
N SER A 127 -10.62 -1.38 -3.65
CA SER A 127 -11.52 -2.03 -2.68
C SER A 127 -10.83 -2.49 -1.40
N ASN A 128 -9.51 -2.32 -1.28
CA ASN A 128 -8.75 -2.78 -0.12
C ASN A 128 -8.83 -1.77 1.03
N PRO A 129 -9.56 -2.07 2.13
CA PRO A 129 -9.70 -1.14 3.24
C PRO A 129 -8.36 -0.83 3.93
N LYS A 130 -7.41 -1.79 3.94
CA LYS A 130 -6.07 -1.55 4.45
C LYS A 130 -5.40 -0.41 3.67
N THR A 131 -5.45 -0.44 2.34
CA THR A 131 -4.85 0.57 1.47
C THR A 131 -5.50 1.92 1.70
N ALA A 132 -6.83 2.00 1.68
CA ALA A 132 -7.57 3.25 1.86
C ALA A 132 -7.17 3.96 3.16
N VAL A 133 -7.13 3.23 4.28
CA VAL A 133 -6.82 3.84 5.58
C VAL A 133 -5.33 4.14 5.74
N VAL A 134 -4.43 3.30 5.22
CA VAL A 134 -2.98 3.59 5.22
C VAL A 134 -2.70 4.88 4.45
N TYR A 135 -3.30 5.05 3.26
CA TYR A 135 -3.14 6.28 2.48
C TYR A 135 -3.68 7.49 3.23
N ALA A 136 -4.93 7.45 3.70
CA ALA A 136 -5.51 8.54 4.46
C ALA A 136 -4.64 8.94 5.66
N SER A 137 -4.12 7.95 6.42
CA SER A 137 -3.32 8.18 7.62
C SER A 137 -1.93 8.74 7.30
N VAL A 138 -1.23 8.16 6.30
CA VAL A 138 0.11 8.61 5.91
C VAL A 138 0.06 10.01 5.33
N PHE A 139 -0.93 10.33 4.50
CA PHE A 139 -1.10 11.66 3.94
C PHE A 139 -1.46 12.68 5.04
N ALA A 140 -2.37 12.34 5.96
CA ALA A 140 -2.68 13.19 7.10
C ALA A 140 -1.46 13.46 8.02
N ALA A 141 -0.52 12.50 8.10
CA ALA A 141 0.67 12.61 8.93
C ALA A 141 1.80 13.42 8.30
N LEU A 142 2.02 13.26 7.00
CA LEU A 142 3.28 13.64 6.34
C LEU A 142 3.09 14.60 5.16
N LEU A 143 1.86 14.82 4.68
CA LEU A 143 1.60 15.73 3.59
C LEU A 143 1.80 17.18 4.08
N PRO A 144 2.61 18.00 3.38
CA PRO A 144 2.71 19.42 3.68
C PRO A 144 1.37 20.13 3.45
N GLU A 145 1.01 21.08 4.32
CA GLU A 145 -0.21 21.89 4.16
C GLU A 145 -0.23 22.67 2.85
N LYS A 146 0.94 23.13 2.41
CA LYS A 146 1.11 23.82 1.13
C LYS A 146 2.08 23.04 0.26
N HIS A 147 1.64 22.66 -0.92
CA HIS A 147 2.46 21.96 -1.89
C HIS A 147 2.16 22.45 -3.31
N SER A 148 3.16 22.43 -4.17
CA SER A 148 3.03 22.80 -5.58
C SER A 148 2.38 21.66 -6.39
N LEU A 149 1.82 22.00 -7.54
CA LEU A 149 1.35 21.01 -8.49
C LEU A 149 2.47 20.03 -8.90
N GLY A 150 3.70 20.53 -9.07
CA GLY A 150 4.86 19.68 -9.37
C GLY A 150 5.14 18.64 -8.29
N PHE A 151 5.01 19.03 -7.01
CA PHE A 151 5.09 18.07 -5.90
C PHE A 151 3.98 17.02 -5.96
N ALA A 152 2.73 17.43 -6.19
CA ALA A 152 1.60 16.52 -6.27
C ALA A 152 1.77 15.49 -7.39
N VAL A 153 2.15 15.94 -8.59
CA VAL A 153 2.43 15.08 -9.75
C VAL A 153 3.58 14.11 -9.45
N ALA A 154 4.68 14.61 -8.88
CA ALA A 154 5.83 13.79 -8.52
C ALA A 154 5.46 12.73 -7.48
N LEU A 155 4.63 13.08 -6.49
CA LEU A 155 4.19 12.14 -5.47
C LEU A 155 3.29 11.04 -6.04
N VAL A 156 2.31 11.39 -6.86
CA VAL A 156 1.43 10.40 -7.53
C VAL A 156 2.24 9.47 -8.44
N ALA A 157 3.17 10.01 -9.22
CA ALA A 157 4.05 9.23 -10.07
C ALA A 157 4.95 8.28 -9.25
N ALA A 158 5.56 8.78 -8.18
CA ALA A 158 6.42 7.98 -7.29
C ALA A 158 5.63 6.84 -6.63
N VAL A 159 4.43 7.11 -6.15
CA VAL A 159 3.53 6.09 -5.59
C VAL A 159 3.19 5.03 -6.64
N CYS A 160 2.80 5.44 -7.85
CA CYS A 160 2.50 4.52 -8.94
C CYS A 160 3.69 3.60 -9.25
N VAL A 161 4.89 4.16 -9.36
CA VAL A 161 6.12 3.43 -9.66
C VAL A 161 6.48 2.46 -8.52
N VAL A 162 6.43 2.93 -7.28
CA VAL A 162 6.81 2.10 -6.10
C VAL A 162 5.83 0.93 -5.93
N GLU A 163 4.52 1.17 -6.04
CA GLU A 163 3.53 0.10 -5.92
C GLU A 163 3.59 -0.89 -7.09
N SER A 164 3.61 -0.37 -8.33
CA SER A 164 3.76 -1.25 -9.51
C SER A 164 5.05 -2.07 -9.42
N GLY A 165 6.16 -1.44 -9.04
CA GLY A 165 7.46 -2.09 -8.91
C GLY A 165 7.47 -3.16 -7.82
N TRP A 166 6.91 -2.86 -6.64
CA TRP A 166 6.80 -3.85 -5.57
C TRP A 166 5.95 -5.05 -5.99
N TYR A 167 4.75 -4.82 -6.51
CA TYR A 167 3.89 -5.93 -6.92
C TYR A 167 4.42 -6.68 -8.15
N ALA A 168 5.16 -6.02 -9.06
CA ALA A 168 5.88 -6.70 -10.12
C ALA A 168 6.97 -7.62 -9.56
N LEU A 169 7.73 -7.15 -8.57
CA LEU A 169 8.71 -7.97 -7.86
C LEU A 169 8.03 -9.18 -7.19
N VAL A 170 6.90 -8.99 -6.53
CA VAL A 170 6.09 -10.07 -5.95
C VAL A 170 5.66 -11.08 -7.02
N ALA A 171 5.14 -10.60 -8.16
CA ALA A 171 4.72 -11.47 -9.25
C ALA A 171 5.89 -12.30 -9.80
N LEU A 172 7.05 -11.68 -10.03
CA LEU A 172 8.23 -12.35 -10.56
C LEU A 172 8.85 -13.33 -9.55
N ALA A 173 9.04 -12.87 -8.32
CA ALA A 173 9.69 -13.69 -7.29
C ALA A 173 8.82 -14.89 -6.90
N LEU A 174 7.53 -14.69 -6.66
CA LEU A 174 6.67 -15.76 -6.15
C LEU A 174 6.19 -16.74 -7.23
N SER A 175 6.38 -16.42 -8.50
CA SER A 175 6.14 -17.36 -9.59
C SER A 175 7.18 -18.51 -9.68
N SER A 176 8.30 -18.39 -8.94
CA SER A 176 9.38 -19.39 -8.87
C SER A 176 9.47 -19.97 -7.45
N GLU A 177 9.74 -21.28 -7.34
CA GLU A 177 9.72 -21.98 -6.04
C GLU A 177 10.79 -21.49 -5.06
N ARG A 178 12.05 -21.29 -5.51
CA ARG A 178 13.16 -20.87 -4.65
C ARG A 178 12.92 -19.48 -4.02
N PRO A 179 12.64 -18.41 -4.79
CA PRO A 179 12.33 -17.10 -4.20
C PRO A 179 11.08 -17.13 -3.34
N ARG A 180 10.04 -17.88 -3.74
CA ARG A 180 8.81 -18.05 -2.95
C ARG A 180 9.10 -18.66 -1.58
N SER A 181 9.88 -19.75 -1.52
CA SER A 181 10.24 -20.39 -0.26
C SER A 181 11.12 -19.49 0.62
N ALA A 182 12.05 -18.72 0.02
CA ALA A 182 12.85 -17.73 0.73
C ALA A 182 11.98 -16.63 1.35
N TYR A 183 11.06 -16.06 0.58
CA TYR A 183 10.11 -15.07 1.08
C TYR A 183 9.25 -15.62 2.23
N LEU A 184 8.70 -16.82 2.08
CA LEU A 184 7.85 -17.42 3.13
C LEU A 184 8.62 -17.67 4.44
N ARG A 185 9.90 -18.00 4.37
CA ARG A 185 10.77 -18.11 5.55
C ARG A 185 11.03 -16.76 6.22
N SER A 186 11.19 -15.70 5.42
CA SER A 186 11.49 -14.34 5.91
C SER A 186 10.24 -13.55 6.30
N LYS A 187 9.04 -14.03 5.93
CA LYS A 187 7.75 -13.34 6.13
C LYS A 187 7.57 -12.83 7.55
N SER A 188 7.87 -13.66 8.54
CA SER A 188 7.67 -13.28 9.95
C SER A 188 8.51 -12.04 10.34
N TRP A 189 9.73 -11.95 9.88
CA TRP A 189 10.60 -10.80 10.10
C TRP A 189 10.12 -9.55 9.35
N ILE A 190 9.71 -9.73 8.09
CA ILE A 190 9.15 -8.66 7.25
C ILE A 190 7.91 -8.07 7.92
N ASP A 191 6.99 -8.92 8.36
CA ASP A 191 5.76 -8.51 9.03
C ASP A 191 6.03 -7.78 10.35
N ARG A 192 6.95 -8.28 11.17
CA ARG A 192 7.32 -7.62 12.42
C ARG A 192 7.93 -6.25 12.19
N ALA A 193 8.86 -6.14 11.23
CA ALA A 193 9.46 -4.86 10.88
C ALA A 193 8.39 -3.87 10.36
N ALA A 194 7.54 -4.29 9.42
CA ALA A 194 6.45 -3.47 8.89
C ALA A 194 5.46 -3.06 9.99
N GLY A 195 5.05 -3.99 10.84
CA GLY A 195 4.15 -3.72 11.97
C GLY A 195 4.74 -2.69 12.94
N THR A 196 6.03 -2.81 13.28
CA THR A 196 6.72 -1.85 14.15
C THR A 196 6.75 -0.44 13.55
N VAL A 197 7.06 -0.32 12.27
CA VAL A 197 7.05 0.99 11.58
C VAL A 197 5.64 1.58 11.54
N MET A 198 4.61 0.78 11.29
CA MET A 198 3.21 1.24 11.31
C MET A 198 2.80 1.73 12.70
N VAL A 199 3.16 1.04 13.77
CA VAL A 199 2.91 1.49 15.15
C VAL A 199 3.62 2.82 15.40
N ALA A 200 4.90 2.93 15.05
CA ALA A 200 5.67 4.16 15.26
C ALA A 200 5.08 5.36 14.51
N LEU A 201 4.67 5.17 13.25
CA LEU A 201 3.98 6.19 12.46
C LEU A 201 2.64 6.59 13.08
N GLY A 202 1.85 5.62 13.51
CA GLY A 202 0.57 5.87 14.17
C GLY A 202 0.73 6.68 15.47
N LEU A 203 1.69 6.31 16.32
CA LEU A 203 1.98 7.05 17.56
C LEU A 203 2.46 8.48 17.25
N LYS A 204 3.35 8.65 16.26
CA LYS A 204 3.77 9.98 15.81
C LYS A 204 2.59 10.82 15.34
N LEU A 205 1.66 10.22 14.60
CA LEU A 205 0.48 10.93 14.10
C LEU A 205 -0.45 11.37 15.25
N VAL A 206 -0.71 10.48 16.20
CA VAL A 206 -1.52 10.82 17.39
C VAL A 206 -0.85 11.92 18.23
N SER A 207 0.47 11.86 18.44
CA SER A 207 1.18 12.88 19.21
C SER A 207 1.18 14.26 18.54
N SER A 208 1.13 14.31 17.19
CA SER A 208 1.10 15.56 16.42
C SER A 208 -0.24 16.31 16.45
N ILE A 209 -1.26 15.78 17.13
CA ILE A 209 -2.57 16.48 17.30
C ILE A 209 -2.47 17.54 18.39
N ARG A 210 -1.55 17.38 19.33
CA ARG A 210 -1.42 18.23 20.51
C ARG A 210 -0.38 19.36 20.33
N GLY A 211 0.30 19.43 19.24
CA GLY A 211 1.26 20.46 18.88
C GLY A 211 0.75 21.31 17.74
#